data_de779e6439681e0ada8a40c292e1f066
#
_entry.id   de779e6439681e0ada8a40c292e1f066
#
_cell.length_a   1.000
_cell.length_b   1.000
_cell.length_c   1.000
_cell.angle_alpha   90.00
_cell.angle_beta   90.00
_cell.angle_gamma   90.00
#
_symmetry.space_group_name_H-M   'P 1'
#
loop_
_entity.id
_entity.type
_entity.pdbx_description
1 polymer ?
#
loop_
_entity_poly.entity_id
_entity_poly.type
_entity_poly.pdbx_seq_one_letter_code
_entity_poly.pdbx_strand_id
1 'polypeptide(L)'
;MLTCRKLLTFVLLLCSIAVVAGAAEPDLRQLVGKADHMVVLRHARAPGTGDPPNFRLGDCSTQRNLSDAGRQQAARIGRRLREAGLAETKVYSSQWCRCLETARGLAVGPVVELPPLNSFFEASDRERGQTEALRAWIASANLSRPVVLVTHQVNITALTGIFPAEGEILILRREPGKLLVVARFPDNGRR
;
A
#
# COMPACT_ATOMS: atom_id res chain seq x y z
N MET A 1 41.16 24.16 70.72
CA MET A 1 41.38 24.14 69.26
C MET A 1 40.62 22.97 68.68
N LEU A 2 39.39 23.20 68.15
CA LEU A 2 38.56 22.18 67.47
C LEU A 2 38.63 22.40 65.96
N THR A 3 39.21 21.44 65.26
CA THR A 3 39.25 21.44 63.80
C THR A 3 38.01 20.74 63.22
N CYS A 4 37.12 21.52 62.60
CA CYS A 4 35.92 21.07 61.98
C CYS A 4 36.26 20.49 60.56
N ARG A 5 36.19 19.17 60.36
CA ARG A 5 36.38 18.51 59.11
C ARG A 5 35.03 18.50 58.36
N LYS A 6 34.90 19.29 57.28
CA LYS A 6 33.75 19.26 56.38
C LYS A 6 33.85 18.06 55.47
N LEU A 7 32.95 17.11 55.66
CA LEU A 7 32.72 16.00 54.67
C LEU A 7 31.94 16.57 53.47
N LEU A 8 32.56 16.54 52.29
CA LEU A 8 31.92 16.88 51.03
C LEU A 8 31.33 15.59 50.45
N THR A 9 30.00 15.43 50.54
CA THR A 9 29.28 14.28 49.91
C THR A 9 29.06 14.58 48.46
N PHE A 10 29.74 13.86 47.58
CA PHE A 10 29.56 13.95 46.13
C PHE A 10 28.40 13.03 45.72
N VAL A 11 27.25 13.60 45.36
CA VAL A 11 26.11 12.87 44.87
C VAL A 11 26.31 12.68 43.35
N LEU A 12 26.67 11.46 42.92
CA LEU A 12 26.71 11.08 41.52
C LEU A 12 25.27 10.89 41.02
N LEU A 13 24.80 11.83 40.23
CA LEU A 13 23.53 11.73 39.52
C LEU A 13 23.72 10.80 38.28
N LEU A 14 23.36 9.53 38.42
CA LEU A 14 23.32 8.59 37.32
C LEU A 14 22.13 8.94 36.38
N CYS A 15 22.45 9.63 35.30
CA CYS A 15 21.49 9.92 34.24
C CYS A 15 21.27 8.63 33.41
N SER A 16 20.20 7.88 33.70
CA SER A 16 19.79 6.71 32.91
C SER A 16 19.26 7.16 31.56
N ILE A 17 20.06 7.00 30.50
CA ILE A 17 19.64 7.20 29.14
C ILE A 17 18.72 6.00 28.76
N ALA A 18 17.42 6.21 28.81
CA ALA A 18 16.47 5.25 28.25
C ALA A 18 16.65 5.21 26.72
N VAL A 19 17.29 4.17 26.22
CA VAL A 19 17.31 3.86 24.79
C VAL A 19 15.88 3.48 24.40
N VAL A 20 15.16 4.39 23.77
CA VAL A 20 13.89 4.06 23.11
C VAL A 20 14.22 3.12 21.95
N ALA A 21 14.00 1.82 22.16
CA ALA A 21 14.07 0.83 21.08
C ALA A 21 13.02 1.25 20.02
N GLY A 22 13.47 1.84 18.93
CA GLY A 22 12.62 2.12 17.77
C GLY A 22 11.98 0.80 17.34
N ALA A 23 10.64 0.75 17.23
CA ALA A 23 9.95 -0.40 16.68
C ALA A 23 10.55 -0.69 15.30
N ALA A 24 11.07 -1.91 15.11
CA ALA A 24 11.64 -2.33 13.84
C ALA A 24 10.56 -2.15 12.75
N GLU A 25 10.93 -1.52 11.62
CA GLU A 25 10.00 -1.42 10.49
C GLU A 25 9.54 -2.83 10.09
N PRO A 26 8.23 -3.01 9.83
CA PRO A 26 7.70 -4.31 9.46
C PRO A 26 8.39 -4.81 8.18
N ASP A 27 8.88 -6.06 8.19
CA ASP A 27 9.47 -6.69 7.02
C ASP A 27 8.36 -7.17 6.08
N LEU A 28 8.37 -6.67 4.84
CA LEU A 28 7.41 -7.05 3.81
C LEU A 28 7.37 -8.58 3.60
N ARG A 29 8.52 -9.26 3.66
CA ARG A 29 8.63 -10.72 3.52
C ARG A 29 7.82 -11.48 4.57
N GLN A 30 7.76 -10.96 5.78
CA GLN A 30 7.04 -11.60 6.88
C GLN A 30 5.52 -11.45 6.77
N LEU A 31 5.05 -10.52 5.93
CA LEU A 31 3.64 -10.17 5.84
C LEU A 31 2.97 -10.73 4.59
N VAL A 32 3.65 -10.71 3.44
CA VAL A 32 3.04 -11.04 2.14
C VAL A 32 2.70 -12.52 1.96
N GLY A 33 3.33 -13.42 2.71
CA GLY A 33 3.10 -14.89 2.63
C GLY A 33 1.99 -15.41 3.56
N LYS A 34 1.41 -14.56 4.40
CA LYS A 34 0.42 -14.99 5.40
C LYS A 34 -0.97 -15.13 4.81
N ALA A 35 -1.71 -16.16 5.25
CA ALA A 35 -3.13 -16.28 4.95
C ALA A 35 -3.91 -15.06 5.42
N ASP A 36 -5.02 -14.77 4.76
CA ASP A 36 -5.87 -13.60 5.00
C ASP A 36 -5.19 -12.23 4.84
N HIS A 37 -3.96 -12.20 4.32
CA HIS A 37 -3.27 -10.95 3.96
C HIS A 37 -3.39 -10.69 2.46
N MET A 38 -3.46 -9.42 2.11
CA MET A 38 -3.47 -8.94 0.73
C MET A 38 -2.58 -7.71 0.59
N VAL A 39 -1.95 -7.57 -0.57
CA VAL A 39 -1.23 -6.37 -0.98
C VAL A 39 -2.21 -5.45 -1.67
N VAL A 40 -2.36 -4.22 -1.21
CA VAL A 40 -3.14 -3.19 -1.90
C VAL A 40 -2.20 -2.07 -2.32
N LEU A 41 -2.29 -1.69 -3.60
CA LEU A 41 -1.37 -0.77 -4.22
C LEU A 41 -2.15 0.34 -4.93
N ARG A 42 -1.84 1.61 -4.63
CA ARG A 42 -2.21 2.69 -5.53
C ARG A 42 -1.39 2.56 -6.81
N HIS A 43 -2.02 2.75 -7.98
CA HIS A 43 -1.29 2.77 -9.26
C HIS A 43 0.00 3.60 -9.16
N ALA A 44 0.98 3.24 -9.98
CA ALA A 44 2.25 3.96 -10.07
C ALA A 44 2.06 5.37 -10.63
N ARG A 45 3.13 6.15 -10.66
CA ARG A 45 3.12 7.58 -11.00
C ARG A 45 2.45 7.86 -12.35
N ALA A 46 1.35 8.60 -12.28
CA ALA A 46 0.59 9.11 -13.42
C ALA A 46 0.39 10.61 -13.23
N PRO A 47 1.16 11.48 -13.90
CA PRO A 47 1.12 12.93 -13.70
C PRO A 47 -0.26 13.54 -13.95
N GLY A 48 -0.60 14.55 -13.18
CA GLY A 48 -1.90 15.25 -13.26
C GLY A 48 -2.94 14.71 -12.29
N THR A 49 -4.17 15.21 -12.41
CA THR A 49 -5.32 14.88 -11.56
C THR A 49 -6.53 14.61 -12.46
N GLY A 50 -7.38 13.66 -12.06
CA GLY A 50 -8.55 13.25 -12.85
C GLY A 50 -8.18 12.55 -14.15
N ASP A 51 -9.16 12.39 -15.02
CA ASP A 51 -9.00 11.90 -16.40
C ASP A 51 -9.49 13.00 -17.39
N PRO A 52 -9.09 12.98 -18.68
CA PRO A 52 -9.58 13.94 -19.66
C PRO A 52 -11.11 13.89 -19.80
N PRO A 53 -11.77 15.01 -20.21
CA PRO A 53 -13.23 15.07 -20.32
C PRO A 53 -13.83 14.06 -21.32
N ASN A 54 -13.04 13.58 -22.29
CA ASN A 54 -13.41 12.57 -23.26
C ASN A 54 -13.08 11.14 -22.82
N PHE A 55 -12.89 10.93 -21.52
CA PHE A 55 -12.56 9.62 -20.93
C PHE A 55 -13.47 8.49 -21.44
N ARG A 56 -12.85 7.39 -21.87
CA ARG A 56 -13.51 6.14 -22.19
C ARG A 56 -12.76 4.96 -21.58
N LEU A 57 -13.50 4.13 -20.86
CA LEU A 57 -12.94 2.88 -20.34
C LEU A 57 -12.55 1.97 -21.53
N GLY A 58 -11.36 1.36 -21.44
CA GLY A 58 -10.82 0.52 -22.52
C GLY A 58 -10.04 1.27 -23.61
N ASP A 59 -10.13 2.61 -23.66
CA ASP A 59 -9.37 3.42 -24.61
C ASP A 59 -8.31 4.27 -23.88
N CYS A 60 -7.08 3.76 -23.84
CA CYS A 60 -5.98 4.41 -23.11
C CYS A 60 -5.59 5.78 -23.69
N SER A 61 -5.91 6.09 -24.94
CA SER A 61 -5.61 7.39 -25.53
C SER A 61 -6.47 8.51 -24.94
N THR A 62 -7.54 8.16 -24.26
CA THR A 62 -8.47 9.08 -23.60
C THR A 62 -8.29 9.13 -22.08
N GLN A 63 -7.23 8.51 -21.56
CA GLN A 63 -7.00 8.38 -20.12
C GLN A 63 -5.70 9.05 -19.68
N ARG A 64 -5.65 9.42 -18.41
CA ARG A 64 -4.41 9.79 -17.75
C ARG A 64 -3.59 8.53 -17.47
N ASN A 65 -2.44 8.40 -18.13
CA ASN A 65 -1.61 7.22 -18.14
C ASN A 65 -0.34 7.37 -17.28
N LEU A 66 0.38 6.27 -17.07
CA LEU A 66 1.67 6.29 -16.38
C LEU A 66 2.69 7.11 -17.17
N SER A 67 3.55 7.82 -16.45
CA SER A 67 4.81 8.33 -17.02
C SER A 67 5.85 7.20 -17.14
N ASP A 68 6.96 7.47 -17.85
CA ASP A 68 8.11 6.55 -17.87
C ASP A 68 8.65 6.29 -16.45
N ALA A 69 8.70 7.32 -15.60
CA ALA A 69 9.05 7.17 -14.20
C ALA A 69 8.04 6.29 -13.43
N GLY A 70 6.75 6.34 -13.79
CA GLY A 70 5.72 5.45 -13.25
C GLY A 70 5.91 4.00 -13.69
N ARG A 71 6.22 3.76 -14.95
CA ARG A 71 6.53 2.41 -15.45
C ARG A 71 7.75 1.81 -14.73
N GLN A 72 8.80 2.61 -14.57
CA GLN A 72 9.98 2.20 -13.79
C GLN A 72 9.65 1.95 -12.32
N GLN A 73 8.77 2.77 -11.72
CA GLN A 73 8.28 2.58 -10.36
C GLN A 73 7.54 1.24 -10.23
N ALA A 74 6.61 0.92 -11.12
CA ALA A 74 5.91 -0.36 -11.13
C ALA A 74 6.87 -1.54 -11.21
N ALA A 75 7.89 -1.47 -12.07
CA ALA A 75 8.92 -2.50 -12.19
C ALA A 75 9.76 -2.66 -10.91
N ARG A 76 10.13 -1.56 -10.23
CA ARG A 76 10.84 -1.63 -8.92
C ARG A 76 9.98 -2.27 -7.86
N ILE A 77 8.72 -1.86 -7.75
CA ILE A 77 7.75 -2.44 -6.81
C ILE A 77 7.62 -3.94 -7.06
N GLY A 78 7.48 -4.34 -8.32
CA GLY A 78 7.40 -5.75 -8.70
C GLY A 78 8.62 -6.56 -8.29
N ARG A 79 9.84 -6.03 -8.46
CA ARG A 79 11.06 -6.68 -7.94
C ARG A 79 10.99 -6.86 -6.42
N ARG A 80 10.65 -5.81 -5.69
CA ARG A 80 10.53 -5.84 -4.23
C ARG A 80 9.49 -6.88 -3.76
N LEU A 81 8.36 -7.01 -4.46
CA LEU A 81 7.34 -8.01 -4.17
C LEU A 81 7.84 -9.44 -4.44
N ARG A 82 8.54 -9.68 -5.56
CA ARG A 82 9.14 -10.99 -5.86
C ARG A 82 10.22 -11.38 -4.84
N GLU A 83 11.07 -10.44 -4.47
CA GLU A 83 12.09 -10.63 -3.42
C GLU A 83 11.46 -10.92 -2.06
N ALA A 84 10.25 -10.44 -1.82
CA ALA A 84 9.46 -10.75 -0.64
C ALA A 84 8.71 -12.10 -0.73
N GLY A 85 8.83 -12.83 -1.86
CA GLY A 85 8.23 -14.16 -2.04
C GLY A 85 6.91 -14.17 -2.81
N LEU A 86 6.48 -13.03 -3.38
CA LEU A 86 5.29 -12.97 -4.25
C LEU A 86 5.67 -13.29 -5.69
N ALA A 87 5.72 -14.55 -6.05
CA ALA A 87 5.80 -15.03 -7.42
C ALA A 87 4.51 -15.81 -7.78
N GLU A 88 4.09 -15.72 -9.04
CA GLU A 88 2.89 -16.40 -9.57
C GLU A 88 1.59 -16.03 -8.81
N THR A 89 1.55 -14.82 -8.31
CA THR A 89 0.44 -14.29 -7.50
C THR A 89 -0.59 -13.61 -8.40
N LYS A 90 -1.88 -13.90 -8.22
CA LYS A 90 -2.94 -13.19 -8.92
C LYS A 90 -2.92 -11.70 -8.58
N VAL A 91 -2.90 -10.87 -9.62
CA VAL A 91 -3.00 -9.42 -9.53
C VAL A 91 -4.37 -9.00 -10.03
N TYR A 92 -5.21 -8.51 -9.15
CA TYR A 92 -6.48 -7.90 -9.52
C TYR A 92 -6.28 -6.40 -9.74
N SER A 93 -6.84 -5.87 -10.80
CA SER A 93 -6.64 -4.47 -11.19
C SER A 93 -7.95 -3.78 -11.52
N SER A 94 -8.02 -2.49 -11.16
CA SER A 94 -8.95 -1.57 -11.82
C SER A 94 -8.76 -1.63 -13.34
N GLN A 95 -9.84 -1.39 -14.08
CA GLN A 95 -9.86 -1.38 -15.54
C GLN A 95 -9.23 -0.12 -16.15
N TRP A 96 -8.82 0.86 -15.33
CA TRP A 96 -8.09 2.05 -15.81
C TRP A 96 -6.71 1.68 -16.32
N CYS A 97 -6.31 2.24 -17.45
CA CYS A 97 -5.05 1.91 -18.12
C CYS A 97 -3.83 2.08 -17.18
N ARG A 98 -3.78 3.13 -16.35
CA ARG A 98 -2.70 3.32 -15.36
C ARG A 98 -2.63 2.21 -14.32
N CYS A 99 -3.78 1.62 -13.93
CA CYS A 99 -3.79 0.49 -13.01
C CYS A 99 -3.38 -0.81 -13.70
N LEU A 100 -3.91 -1.08 -14.90
CA LEU A 100 -3.55 -2.25 -15.70
C LEU A 100 -2.07 -2.24 -16.06
N GLU A 101 -1.54 -1.08 -16.46
CA GLU A 101 -0.12 -0.92 -16.79
C GLU A 101 0.76 -1.11 -15.54
N THR A 102 0.33 -0.56 -14.38
CA THR A 102 1.00 -0.83 -13.10
C THR A 102 0.99 -2.32 -12.80
N ALA A 103 -0.17 -2.97 -12.83
CA ALA A 103 -0.33 -4.38 -12.50
C ALA A 103 0.54 -5.30 -13.38
N ARG A 104 0.57 -5.03 -14.70
CA ARG A 104 1.44 -5.75 -15.64
C ARG A 104 2.92 -5.50 -15.35
N GLY A 105 3.28 -4.25 -15.05
CA GLY A 105 4.65 -3.83 -14.73
C GLY A 105 5.20 -4.46 -13.44
N LEU A 106 4.34 -4.89 -12.49
CA LEU A 106 4.78 -5.65 -11.33
C LEU A 106 5.41 -7.00 -11.72
N ALA A 107 4.95 -7.64 -12.79
CA ALA A 107 5.42 -8.95 -13.26
C ALA A 107 5.50 -10.02 -12.14
N VAL A 108 4.45 -10.09 -11.30
CA VAL A 108 4.35 -11.06 -10.20
C VAL A 108 3.34 -12.17 -10.48
N GLY A 109 2.62 -12.11 -11.59
CA GLY A 109 1.67 -13.13 -12.02
C GLY A 109 0.56 -12.61 -12.95
N PRO A 110 -0.48 -13.40 -13.22
CA PRO A 110 -1.55 -13.03 -14.11
C PRO A 110 -2.37 -11.85 -13.59
N VAL A 111 -2.73 -10.93 -14.51
CA VAL A 111 -3.55 -9.75 -14.20
C VAL A 111 -5.00 -10.04 -14.59
N VAL A 112 -5.91 -9.80 -13.64
CA VAL A 112 -7.36 -9.97 -13.79
C VAL A 112 -8.05 -8.64 -13.48
N GLU A 113 -8.90 -8.20 -14.38
CA GLU A 113 -9.70 -6.99 -14.17
C GLU A 113 -10.77 -7.23 -13.09
N LEU A 114 -10.92 -6.25 -12.19
CA LEU A 114 -11.88 -6.30 -11.11
C LEU A 114 -12.62 -4.96 -11.00
N PRO A 115 -13.83 -4.82 -11.56
CA PRO A 115 -14.57 -3.56 -11.60
C PRO A 115 -14.74 -2.84 -10.24
N PRO A 116 -14.94 -3.52 -9.08
CA PRO A 116 -14.94 -2.86 -7.78
C PRO A 116 -13.69 -2.06 -7.43
N LEU A 117 -12.56 -2.27 -8.12
CA LEU A 117 -11.32 -1.49 -7.98
C LEU A 117 -11.30 -0.21 -8.85
N ASN A 118 -12.32 0.03 -9.68
CA ASN A 118 -12.40 1.19 -10.57
C ASN A 118 -12.48 2.50 -9.77
N SER A 119 -11.95 3.60 -10.34
CA SER A 119 -12.01 4.92 -9.71
C SER A 119 -13.44 5.45 -9.67
N PHE A 120 -13.78 6.07 -8.55
CA PHE A 120 -14.98 6.91 -8.42
C PHE A 120 -14.61 8.39 -8.16
N PHE A 121 -13.37 8.78 -8.46
CA PHE A 121 -12.87 10.14 -8.21
C PHE A 121 -13.77 11.23 -8.82
N GLU A 122 -14.29 11.00 -10.02
CA GLU A 122 -15.19 11.93 -10.71
C GLU A 122 -16.69 11.55 -10.57
N ALA A 123 -17.00 10.55 -9.73
CA ALA A 123 -18.33 10.02 -9.51
C ALA A 123 -18.49 9.64 -8.03
N SER A 124 -18.41 10.62 -7.14
CA SER A 124 -18.42 10.43 -5.69
C SER A 124 -19.72 9.79 -5.17
N ASP A 125 -20.80 9.91 -5.90
CA ASP A 125 -22.07 9.21 -5.64
C ASP A 125 -21.93 7.68 -5.68
N ARG A 126 -20.92 7.15 -6.38
CA ARG A 126 -20.62 5.71 -6.45
C ARG A 126 -19.81 5.18 -5.28
N GLU A 127 -19.20 6.04 -4.47
CA GLU A 127 -18.28 5.64 -3.39
C GLU A 127 -18.83 4.54 -2.52
N ARG A 128 -20.04 4.72 -1.96
CA ARG A 128 -20.65 3.78 -1.03
C ARG A 128 -20.83 2.40 -1.69
N GLY A 129 -21.58 2.34 -2.79
CA GLY A 129 -21.91 1.06 -3.44
C GLY A 129 -20.67 0.33 -3.95
N GLN A 130 -19.70 1.06 -4.48
CA GLN A 130 -18.47 0.46 -4.99
C GLN A 130 -17.55 -0.03 -3.87
N THR A 131 -17.46 0.71 -2.76
CA THR A 131 -16.71 0.28 -1.57
C THR A 131 -17.35 -0.95 -0.92
N GLU A 132 -18.67 -1.01 -0.85
CA GLU A 132 -19.42 -2.18 -0.38
C GLU A 132 -19.18 -3.40 -1.29
N ALA A 133 -19.21 -3.22 -2.61
CA ALA A 133 -18.92 -4.29 -3.56
C ALA A 133 -17.46 -4.79 -3.42
N LEU A 134 -16.49 -3.90 -3.21
CA LEU A 134 -15.11 -4.30 -2.96
C LEU A 134 -14.95 -5.04 -1.63
N ARG A 135 -15.62 -4.59 -0.56
CA ARG A 135 -15.64 -5.29 0.74
C ARG A 135 -16.26 -6.67 0.63
N ALA A 136 -17.37 -6.81 -0.09
CA ALA A 136 -18.03 -8.10 -0.33
C ALA A 136 -17.12 -9.05 -1.11
N TRP A 137 -16.44 -8.55 -2.15
CA TRP A 137 -15.46 -9.34 -2.89
C TRP A 137 -14.31 -9.81 -1.98
N ILE A 138 -13.73 -8.91 -1.18
CA ILE A 138 -12.65 -9.25 -0.23
C ILE A 138 -13.14 -10.31 0.77
N ALA A 139 -14.36 -10.18 1.27
CA ALA A 139 -14.93 -11.13 2.26
C ALA A 139 -15.05 -12.55 1.68
N SER A 140 -15.38 -12.68 0.39
CA SER A 140 -15.57 -13.97 -0.29
C SER A 140 -14.31 -14.50 -0.99
N ALA A 141 -13.27 -13.66 -1.17
CA ALA A 141 -12.07 -14.04 -1.89
C ALA A 141 -11.32 -15.18 -1.19
N ASN A 142 -10.77 -16.10 -1.99
CA ASN A 142 -9.85 -17.10 -1.46
C ASN A 142 -8.49 -16.43 -1.19
N LEU A 143 -8.19 -16.18 0.06
CA LEU A 143 -6.93 -15.60 0.56
C LEU A 143 -6.03 -16.64 1.24
N SER A 144 -6.19 -17.92 0.92
CA SER A 144 -5.23 -18.97 1.34
C SER A 144 -3.83 -18.74 0.73
N ARG A 145 -3.78 -18.03 -0.39
CA ARG A 145 -2.56 -17.50 -1.02
C ARG A 145 -2.69 -15.98 -1.14
N PRO A 146 -1.58 -15.25 -1.07
CA PRO A 146 -1.60 -13.80 -1.18
C PRO A 146 -2.12 -13.35 -2.54
N VAL A 147 -2.78 -12.20 -2.56
CA VAL A 147 -3.25 -11.52 -3.77
C VAL A 147 -2.75 -10.08 -3.78
N VAL A 148 -2.64 -9.50 -4.97
CA VAL A 148 -2.32 -8.08 -5.16
C VAL A 148 -3.53 -7.38 -5.75
N LEU A 149 -3.93 -6.25 -5.17
CA LEU A 149 -5.00 -5.38 -5.66
C LEU A 149 -4.38 -4.05 -6.11
N VAL A 150 -4.51 -3.70 -7.39
CA VAL A 150 -4.04 -2.42 -7.94
C VAL A 150 -5.24 -1.52 -8.20
N THR A 151 -5.28 -0.38 -7.52
CA THR A 151 -6.44 0.51 -7.55
C THR A 151 -6.03 1.99 -7.43
N HIS A 152 -6.95 2.84 -7.02
CA HIS A 152 -6.81 4.29 -6.95
C HIS A 152 -6.78 4.79 -5.50
N GLN A 153 -6.33 6.04 -5.32
CA GLN A 153 -6.31 6.69 -4.01
C GLN A 153 -7.67 6.67 -3.35
N VAL A 154 -8.74 7.06 -4.07
CA VAL A 154 -10.11 7.16 -3.52
C VAL A 154 -10.61 5.83 -2.98
N ASN A 155 -10.37 4.72 -3.69
CA ASN A 155 -10.76 3.38 -3.26
C ASN A 155 -10.02 2.96 -1.99
N ILE A 156 -8.71 3.21 -1.92
CA ILE A 156 -7.92 2.87 -0.73
C ILE A 156 -8.37 3.72 0.46
N THR A 157 -8.62 5.02 0.25
CA THR A 157 -9.08 5.90 1.32
C THR A 157 -10.46 5.50 1.85
N ALA A 158 -11.41 5.20 0.97
CA ALA A 158 -12.75 4.73 1.37
C ALA A 158 -12.70 3.38 2.09
N LEU A 159 -11.77 2.51 1.70
CA LEU A 159 -11.62 1.18 2.29
C LEU A 159 -10.93 1.22 3.67
N THR A 160 -9.95 2.11 3.86
CA THR A 160 -8.98 2.07 4.98
C THR A 160 -8.86 3.35 5.78
N GLY A 161 -9.36 4.48 5.29
CA GLY A 161 -9.12 5.82 5.85
C GLY A 161 -7.74 6.40 5.52
N ILE A 162 -6.88 5.67 4.79
CA ILE A 162 -5.51 6.09 4.47
C ILE A 162 -5.47 6.72 3.09
N PHE A 163 -4.84 7.89 2.98
CA PHE A 163 -4.49 8.52 1.71
C PHE A 163 -3.11 8.01 1.26
N PRO A 164 -3.02 7.08 0.29
CA PRO A 164 -1.75 6.51 -0.14
C PRO A 164 -1.03 7.40 -1.15
N ALA A 165 0.30 7.38 -1.12
CA ALA A 165 1.12 7.91 -2.21
C ALA A 165 1.03 7.01 -3.47
N GLU A 166 1.41 7.53 -4.64
CA GLU A 166 1.52 6.73 -5.87
C GLU A 166 2.57 5.62 -5.72
N GLY A 167 2.18 4.39 -6.00
CA GLY A 167 3.03 3.22 -5.83
C GLY A 167 3.21 2.77 -4.38
N GLU A 168 2.50 3.37 -3.42
CA GLU A 168 2.56 2.90 -2.03
C GLU A 168 1.87 1.57 -1.88
N ILE A 169 2.54 0.64 -1.18
CA ILE A 169 2.02 -0.66 -0.81
C ILE A 169 1.40 -0.58 0.59
N LEU A 170 0.17 -1.03 0.72
CA LEU A 170 -0.47 -1.32 1.99
C LEU A 170 -0.63 -2.84 2.13
N ILE A 171 -0.35 -3.37 3.29
CA ILE A 171 -0.72 -4.76 3.61
C ILE A 171 -1.97 -4.70 4.46
N LEU A 172 -3.03 -5.31 3.94
CA LEU A 172 -4.28 -5.45 4.67
C LEU A 172 -4.43 -6.90 5.15
N ARG A 173 -4.98 -7.06 6.34
CA ARG A 173 -5.39 -8.36 6.88
C ARG A 173 -6.90 -8.38 7.02
N ARG A 174 -7.52 -9.45 6.46
CA ARG A 174 -8.94 -9.71 6.64
C ARG A 174 -9.15 -10.39 7.99
N GLU A 175 -10.09 -9.86 8.76
CA GLU A 175 -10.62 -10.48 9.97
C GLU A 175 -12.16 -10.55 9.88
N PRO A 176 -12.84 -11.36 10.71
CA PRO A 176 -14.28 -11.38 10.73
C PRO A 176 -14.89 -9.98 10.93
N GLY A 177 -15.63 -9.52 9.92
CA GLY A 177 -16.31 -8.22 9.92
C GLY A 177 -15.43 -6.97 9.73
N LYS A 178 -14.09 -7.09 9.60
CA LYS A 178 -13.21 -5.91 9.44
C LYS A 178 -11.97 -6.17 8.59
N LEU A 179 -11.37 -5.07 8.11
CA LEU A 179 -10.08 -5.04 7.46
C LEU A 179 -9.11 -4.22 8.32
N LEU A 180 -7.93 -4.75 8.56
CA LEU A 180 -6.87 -4.06 9.28
C LEU A 180 -5.74 -3.69 8.34
N VAL A 181 -5.25 -2.46 8.42
CA VAL A 181 -3.98 -2.08 7.80
C VAL A 181 -2.87 -2.50 8.76
N VAL A 182 -2.08 -3.50 8.37
CA VAL A 182 -1.01 -4.05 9.22
C VAL A 182 0.36 -3.46 8.91
N ALA A 183 0.54 -2.92 7.71
CA ALA A 183 1.78 -2.22 7.34
C ALA A 183 1.57 -1.30 6.13
N ARG A 184 2.48 -0.32 5.99
CA ARG A 184 2.58 0.59 4.85
C ARG A 184 4.03 0.62 4.38
N PHE A 185 4.22 0.63 3.07
CA PHE A 185 5.55 0.68 2.45
C PHE A 185 5.52 1.71 1.31
N PRO A 186 5.83 2.97 1.60
CA PRO A 186 5.98 3.99 0.57
C PRO A 186 7.14 3.63 -0.38
N ASP A 187 7.00 4.01 -1.66
CA ASP A 187 8.11 3.90 -2.60
C ASP A 187 9.02 5.13 -2.45
N ASN A 188 10.03 5.02 -1.61
CA ASN A 188 11.01 6.09 -1.36
C ASN A 188 12.05 6.22 -2.48
N GLY A 189 11.84 5.56 -3.63
CA GLY A 189 12.76 5.59 -4.76
C GLY A 189 14.12 4.91 -4.50
N ARG A 190 14.29 4.25 -3.36
CA ARG A 190 15.53 3.49 -3.06
C ARG A 190 15.56 2.23 -3.93
N ARG A 191 16.74 2.01 -4.52
CA ARG A 191 17.07 0.87 -5.38
C ARG A 191 17.20 -0.41 -4.57
#